data_c2d468269650313d3719d003af8333e8
#
_entry.id   c2d468269650313d3719d003af8333e8
#
_cell.length_a   1.000
_cell.length_b   1.000
_cell.length_c   1.000
_cell.angle_alpha   90.00
_cell.angle_beta   90.00
_cell.angle_gamma   90.00
#
_symmetry.space_group_name_H-M   'P 1'
#
loop_
_entity.id
_entity.type
_entity.pdbx_description
1 polymer ?
#
loop_
_entity_poly.entity_id
_entity_poly.type
_entity_poly.pdbx_seq_one_letter_code
_entity_poly.pdbx_strand_id
1 'polypeptide(L)'
;MIEKAIKNWHSFLRGNFELDDLIHEECIFFSPIVFKPLKGRELTKLYLNAAYKVFPGDEDNQENNDLSTGSGSFNYTKYILNENHAALEFETIIDGIEINGIDIISCDDEGLITEFKVMIRSRKAIDKIQNQMASMIESMSL
;
A
#
# COMPACT_ATOMS: atom_id res chain seq x y z
N MET A 1 9.36 10.41 -14.62
CA MET A 1 9.84 10.46 -13.21
C MET A 1 9.12 9.47 -12.30
N ILE A 2 7.89 9.13 -12.65
CA ILE A 2 7.15 8.14 -11.84
C ILE A 2 7.84 6.78 -11.81
N GLU A 3 8.55 6.41 -12.84
CA GLU A 3 9.26 5.12 -12.90
C GLU A 3 10.24 4.98 -11.75
N LYS A 4 10.93 6.07 -11.38
CA LYS A 4 11.86 6.08 -10.25
C LYS A 4 11.12 5.86 -8.94
N ALA A 5 9.99 6.56 -8.76
CA ALA A 5 9.17 6.42 -7.55
C ALA A 5 8.65 4.99 -7.41
N ILE A 6 8.17 4.41 -8.50
CA ILE A 6 7.63 3.04 -8.49
C ILE A 6 8.73 2.02 -8.21
N LYS A 7 9.90 2.21 -8.80
CA LYS A 7 11.05 1.34 -8.54
C LYS A 7 11.42 1.37 -7.05
N ASN A 8 11.45 2.56 -6.47
CA ASN A 8 11.77 2.72 -5.04
C ASN A 8 10.66 2.15 -4.16
N TRP A 9 9.41 2.30 -4.57
CA TRP A 9 8.27 1.69 -3.88
C TRP A 9 8.39 0.17 -3.84
N HIS A 10 8.72 -0.45 -4.98
CA HIS A 10 8.95 -1.90 -5.01
C HIS A 10 10.13 -2.30 -4.13
N SER A 11 11.18 -1.49 -4.12
CA SER A 11 12.34 -1.76 -3.24
C SER A 11 11.94 -1.70 -1.77
N PHE A 12 11.09 -0.74 -1.40
CA PHE A 12 10.54 -0.68 -0.04
C PHE A 12 9.74 -1.95 0.28
N LEU A 13 8.89 -2.40 -0.63
CA LEU A 13 8.09 -3.61 -0.42
C LEU A 13 8.96 -4.85 -0.22
N ARG A 14 10.15 -4.87 -0.78
CA ARG A 14 11.12 -5.96 -0.58
C ARG A 14 12.03 -5.74 0.63
N GLY A 15 11.81 -4.66 1.37
CA GLY A 15 12.61 -4.35 2.55
C GLY A 15 13.95 -3.70 2.26
N ASN A 16 14.15 -3.18 1.05
CA ASN A 16 15.43 -2.64 0.60
C ASN A 16 15.46 -1.13 0.41
N PHE A 17 14.46 -0.41 0.90
CA PHE A 17 14.39 1.05 0.75
C PHE A 17 13.60 1.65 1.91
N GLU A 18 14.01 2.83 2.36
CA GLU A 18 13.37 3.49 3.50
C GLU A 18 12.27 4.44 3.02
N LEU A 19 11.13 4.45 3.74
CA LEU A 19 10.03 5.35 3.42
C LEU A 19 10.43 6.82 3.52
N ASP A 20 11.34 7.16 4.43
CA ASP A 20 11.80 8.56 4.56
C ASP A 20 12.45 9.08 3.28
N ASP A 21 13.05 8.18 2.50
CA ASP A 21 13.72 8.55 1.25
C ASP A 21 12.78 8.47 0.05
N LEU A 22 11.57 7.97 0.25
CA LEU A 22 10.57 7.76 -0.81
C LEU A 22 9.44 8.78 -0.74
N ILE A 23 9.05 9.19 0.48
CA ILE A 23 7.85 9.98 0.73
C ILE A 23 8.24 11.46 0.91
N HIS A 24 7.58 12.34 0.15
CA HIS A 24 7.75 13.78 0.31
C HIS A 24 7.27 14.21 1.70
N GLU A 25 7.93 15.22 2.27
CA GLU A 25 7.59 15.73 3.59
C GLU A 25 6.11 16.15 3.70
N GLU A 26 5.55 16.67 2.63
CA GLU A 26 4.16 17.15 2.58
C GLU A 26 3.21 16.17 1.89
N CYS A 27 3.59 14.91 1.78
CA CYS A 27 2.77 13.89 1.13
C CYS A 27 1.40 13.79 1.78
N ILE A 28 0.38 13.57 0.95
CA ILE A 28 -1.00 13.35 1.41
C ILE A 28 -1.37 11.90 1.12
N PHE A 29 -1.86 11.21 2.15
CA PHE A 29 -2.34 9.84 2.04
C PHE A 29 -3.87 9.82 2.06
N PHE A 30 -4.47 9.09 1.10
CA PHE A 30 -5.91 8.89 1.04
C PHE A 30 -6.20 7.42 1.33
N SER A 31 -6.74 7.18 2.51
CA SER A 31 -7.11 5.83 2.96
C SER A 31 -8.38 5.35 2.25
N PRO A 32 -8.53 4.04 1.99
CA PRO A 32 -9.78 3.51 1.46
C PRO A 32 -10.91 3.52 2.48
N ILE A 33 -10.60 3.77 3.76
CA ILE A 33 -11.56 3.67 4.87
C ILE A 33 -11.96 5.06 5.37
N VAL A 34 -10.97 5.91 5.65
CA VAL A 34 -11.19 7.25 6.20
C VAL A 34 -11.21 8.25 5.05
N PHE A 35 -12.36 8.92 4.87
CA PHE A 35 -12.50 9.86 3.75
C PHE A 35 -11.60 11.10 3.88
N LYS A 36 -11.37 11.57 5.10
CA LYS A 36 -10.54 12.77 5.33
C LYS A 36 -9.08 12.52 4.93
N PRO A 37 -8.48 13.41 4.12
CA PRO A 37 -7.06 13.25 3.76
C PRO A 37 -6.15 13.29 4.98
N LEU A 38 -5.12 12.46 4.97
CA LEU A 38 -4.14 12.37 6.04
C LEU A 38 -2.86 13.06 5.55
N LYS A 39 -2.54 14.21 6.15
CA LYS A 39 -1.48 15.07 5.65
C LYS A 39 -0.16 14.87 6.38
N GLY A 40 0.91 14.84 5.59
CA GLY A 40 2.27 14.79 6.10
C GLY A 40 2.93 13.42 6.00
N ARG A 41 4.26 13.44 5.96
CA ARG A 41 5.07 12.23 5.82
C ARG A 41 4.82 11.25 6.97
N GLU A 42 4.74 11.73 8.20
CA GLU A 42 4.65 10.84 9.35
C GLU A 42 3.35 10.04 9.36
N LEU A 43 2.21 10.68 9.06
CA LEU A 43 0.94 9.97 8.95
C LEU A 43 0.96 9.00 7.77
N THR A 44 1.51 9.44 6.63
CA THR A 44 1.63 8.56 5.46
C THR A 44 2.46 7.33 5.79
N LYS A 45 3.60 7.51 6.46
CA LYS A 45 4.46 6.40 6.87
C LYS A 45 3.73 5.44 7.80
N LEU A 46 2.98 5.97 8.75
CA LEU A 46 2.23 5.13 9.70
C LEU A 46 1.27 4.19 8.96
N TYR A 47 0.50 4.74 8.03
CA TYR A 47 -0.49 3.94 7.28
C TYR A 47 0.17 2.99 6.29
N LEU A 48 1.23 3.40 5.62
CA LEU A 48 1.93 2.52 4.67
C LEU A 48 2.66 1.38 5.41
N ASN A 49 3.26 1.66 6.55
CA ASN A 49 3.88 0.61 7.36
C ASN A 49 2.84 -0.38 7.90
N ALA A 50 1.68 0.13 8.33
CA ALA A 50 0.61 -0.74 8.80
C ALA A 50 0.09 -1.62 7.66
N ALA A 51 -0.08 -1.05 6.46
CA ALA A 51 -0.52 -1.81 5.29
C ALA A 51 0.51 -2.87 4.90
N TYR A 52 1.78 -2.53 4.95
CA TYR A 52 2.86 -3.47 4.68
C TYR A 52 2.79 -4.71 5.59
N LYS A 53 2.40 -4.51 6.85
CA LYS A 53 2.28 -5.59 7.82
C LYS A 53 0.98 -6.37 7.71
N VAL A 54 -0.07 -5.74 7.19
CA VAL A 54 -1.40 -6.36 7.04
C VAL A 54 -1.50 -7.21 5.79
N PHE A 55 -0.97 -6.71 4.67
CA PHE A 55 -1.04 -7.43 3.41
C PHE A 55 0.01 -8.53 3.34
N PRO A 56 -0.31 -9.68 2.69
CA PRO A 56 0.67 -10.75 2.52
C PRO A 56 1.87 -10.27 1.73
N GLY A 57 3.00 -10.98 1.85
CA GLY A 57 4.18 -10.68 1.07
C GLY A 57 3.94 -10.79 -0.42
N ASP A 58 4.86 -10.23 -1.22
CA ASP A 58 4.75 -10.25 -2.67
C ASP A 58 5.11 -11.64 -3.24
N GLU A 59 5.28 -11.72 -4.56
CA GLU A 59 5.57 -12.97 -5.26
C GLU A 59 6.77 -13.73 -4.70
N ASP A 60 7.75 -13.02 -4.18
CA ASP A 60 8.97 -13.64 -3.64
C ASP A 60 8.69 -14.46 -2.38
N ASN A 61 7.54 -14.25 -1.78
CA ASN A 61 7.12 -14.94 -0.56
C ASN A 61 6.01 -15.95 -0.80
N GLN A 62 5.77 -16.37 -2.05
CA GLN A 62 4.70 -17.29 -2.38
C GLN A 62 4.82 -18.63 -1.65
N GLU A 63 6.03 -19.09 -1.44
CA GLU A 63 6.26 -20.36 -0.71
C GLU A 63 5.80 -20.31 0.73
N ASN A 64 5.59 -19.08 1.24
CA ASN A 64 5.12 -18.87 2.61
C ASN A 64 3.61 -18.65 2.68
N ASN A 65 2.90 -18.80 1.57
CA ASN A 65 1.46 -18.66 1.57
C ASN A 65 0.83 -19.79 2.38
N ASP A 66 -0.05 -19.41 3.29
CA ASP A 66 -0.73 -20.38 4.15
C ASP A 66 -2.15 -20.60 3.63
N LEU A 67 -2.34 -21.69 2.90
CA LEU A 67 -3.64 -22.01 2.33
C LEU A 67 -4.69 -22.33 3.39
N SER A 68 -4.25 -22.73 4.59
CA SER A 68 -5.18 -23.02 5.68
C SER A 68 -5.83 -21.78 6.24
N THR A 69 -5.18 -20.63 6.11
CA THR A 69 -5.76 -19.33 6.52
C THR A 69 -6.52 -18.65 5.39
N GLY A 70 -6.40 -19.17 4.16
CA GLY A 70 -7.03 -18.55 3.00
C GLY A 70 -6.35 -17.28 2.51
N SER A 71 -5.13 -17.00 3.01
CA SER A 71 -4.37 -15.82 2.57
C SER A 71 -3.48 -16.19 1.39
N GLY A 72 -3.35 -15.27 0.44
CA GLY A 72 -2.52 -15.45 -0.74
C GLY A 72 -1.55 -14.30 -0.92
N SER A 73 -0.69 -14.40 -1.95
CA SER A 73 0.27 -13.36 -2.26
C SER A 73 -0.40 -12.07 -2.68
N PHE A 74 0.25 -10.96 -2.36
CA PHE A 74 -0.12 -9.66 -2.89
C PHE A 74 0.55 -9.48 -4.25
N ASN A 75 -0.24 -9.20 -5.29
CA ASN A 75 0.27 -9.05 -6.65
C ASN A 75 -0.27 -7.78 -7.30
N TYR A 76 0.64 -6.99 -7.88
CA TYR A 76 0.23 -5.92 -8.78
C TYR A 76 -0.05 -6.53 -10.15
N THR A 77 -1.28 -6.35 -10.63
CA THR A 77 -1.76 -6.99 -11.87
C THR A 77 -1.79 -6.06 -13.06
N LYS A 78 -1.76 -4.73 -12.82
CA LYS A 78 -1.81 -3.75 -13.91
C LYS A 78 -1.07 -2.49 -13.49
N TYR A 79 -0.29 -1.94 -14.41
CA TYR A 79 0.46 -0.70 -14.22
C TYR A 79 0.07 0.27 -15.30
N ILE A 80 -0.39 1.47 -14.91
CA ILE A 80 -0.66 2.57 -15.84
C ILE A 80 0.19 3.72 -15.37
N LEU A 81 1.17 4.13 -16.18
CA LEU A 81 2.13 5.16 -15.82
C LEU A 81 2.04 6.33 -16.80
N ASN A 82 2.05 7.54 -16.30
CA ASN A 82 2.02 8.74 -17.12
C ASN A 82 2.71 9.89 -16.39
N GLU A 83 3.86 10.29 -16.91
CA GLU A 83 4.65 11.40 -16.37
C GLU A 83 4.96 11.23 -14.88
N ASN A 84 4.27 11.96 -14.00
CA ASN A 84 4.47 11.93 -12.56
C ASN A 84 3.34 11.20 -11.83
N HIS A 85 2.56 10.39 -12.53
CA HIS A 85 1.41 9.69 -11.96
C HIS A 85 1.42 8.22 -12.33
N ALA A 86 0.92 7.38 -11.43
CA ALA A 86 0.78 5.95 -11.67
C ALA A 86 -0.51 5.43 -11.05
N ALA A 87 -1.09 4.43 -11.70
CA ALA A 87 -2.19 3.66 -11.14
C ALA A 87 -1.76 2.20 -11.15
N LEU A 88 -1.67 1.58 -9.99
CA LEU A 88 -1.22 0.21 -9.82
C LEU A 88 -2.36 -0.61 -9.24
N GLU A 89 -2.96 -1.45 -10.07
CA GLU A 89 -4.02 -2.35 -9.61
C GLU A 89 -3.40 -3.55 -8.91
N PHE A 90 -4.00 -3.97 -7.79
CA PHE A 90 -3.51 -5.14 -7.05
C PHE A 90 -4.63 -6.10 -6.70
N GLU A 91 -4.24 -7.34 -6.46
CA GLU A 91 -5.13 -8.39 -5.98
C GLU A 91 -4.43 -9.18 -4.89
N THR A 92 -5.20 -9.59 -3.88
CA THR A 92 -4.71 -10.44 -2.81
C THR A 92 -5.89 -11.15 -2.13
N ILE A 93 -5.58 -12.03 -1.19
CA ILE A 93 -6.58 -12.73 -0.38
C ILE A 93 -6.10 -12.69 1.06
N ILE A 94 -6.98 -12.26 1.99
CA ILE A 94 -6.70 -12.28 3.42
C ILE A 94 -7.83 -13.03 4.12
N ASP A 95 -7.47 -14.11 4.81
CA ASP A 95 -8.43 -14.96 5.54
C ASP A 95 -9.61 -15.38 4.66
N GLY A 96 -9.33 -15.75 3.42
CA GLY A 96 -10.33 -16.23 2.47
C GLY A 96 -11.13 -15.13 1.79
N ILE A 97 -10.86 -13.86 2.11
CA ILE A 97 -11.59 -12.74 1.50
C ILE A 97 -10.76 -12.18 0.35
N GLU A 98 -11.35 -12.19 -0.85
CA GLU A 98 -10.71 -11.66 -2.05
C GLU A 98 -10.72 -10.13 -1.99
N ILE A 99 -9.55 -9.54 -2.29
CA ILE A 99 -9.35 -8.10 -2.23
C ILE A 99 -8.79 -7.63 -3.57
N ASN A 100 -9.45 -6.64 -4.16
CA ASN A 100 -8.96 -5.98 -5.36
C ASN A 100 -8.92 -4.48 -5.07
N GLY A 101 -7.81 -3.85 -5.41
CA GLY A 101 -7.67 -2.44 -5.16
C GLY A 101 -6.77 -1.77 -6.16
N ILE A 102 -6.57 -0.48 -5.96
CA ILE A 102 -5.71 0.33 -6.81
C ILE A 102 -5.00 1.35 -5.94
N ASP A 103 -3.70 1.47 -6.17
CA ASP A 103 -2.87 2.53 -5.60
C ASP A 103 -2.67 3.59 -6.68
N ILE A 104 -3.13 4.82 -6.42
CA ILE A 104 -2.89 5.94 -7.32
C ILE A 104 -1.82 6.79 -6.67
N ILE A 105 -0.67 6.89 -7.34
CA ILE A 105 0.54 7.47 -6.79
C ILE A 105 0.98 8.65 -7.65
N SER A 106 1.28 9.78 -7.01
CA SER A 106 1.84 10.94 -7.69
C SER A 106 3.20 11.27 -7.07
N CYS A 107 4.13 11.78 -7.86
CA CYS A 107 5.45 12.16 -7.36
C CYS A 107 5.86 13.53 -7.89
N ASP A 108 6.88 14.11 -7.26
CA ASP A 108 7.49 15.34 -7.75
C ASP A 108 8.59 15.01 -8.78
N ASP A 109 9.29 16.05 -9.24
CA ASP A 109 10.33 15.87 -10.27
C ASP A 109 11.60 15.19 -9.74
N GLU A 110 11.70 15.00 -8.43
CA GLU A 110 12.80 14.26 -7.81
C GLU A 110 12.44 12.80 -7.55
N GLY A 111 11.20 12.42 -7.84
CA GLY A 111 10.73 11.06 -7.63
C GLY A 111 10.23 10.79 -6.21
N LEU A 112 10.02 11.83 -5.40
CA LEU A 112 9.43 11.67 -4.08
C LEU A 112 7.91 11.64 -4.20
N ILE A 113 7.27 10.71 -3.50
CA ILE A 113 5.82 10.53 -3.55
C ILE A 113 5.15 11.67 -2.82
N THR A 114 4.29 12.41 -3.53
CA THR A 114 3.55 13.56 -2.99
C THR A 114 2.10 13.23 -2.67
N GLU A 115 1.58 12.15 -3.25
CA GLU A 115 0.21 11.71 -3.01
C GLU A 115 0.12 10.21 -3.18
N PHE A 116 -0.53 9.54 -2.23
CA PHE A 116 -0.73 8.10 -2.28
C PHE A 116 -2.18 7.83 -1.92
N LYS A 117 -2.98 7.37 -2.88
CA LYS A 117 -4.40 7.14 -2.70
C LYS A 117 -4.71 5.67 -2.93
N VAL A 118 -5.44 5.06 -2.01
CA VAL A 118 -5.80 3.65 -2.09
C VAL A 118 -7.32 3.53 -2.18
N MET A 119 -7.80 2.78 -3.19
CA MET A 119 -9.20 2.41 -3.31
C MET A 119 -9.30 0.90 -3.32
N ILE A 120 -10.30 0.36 -2.65
CA ILE A 120 -10.45 -1.09 -2.46
C ILE A 120 -11.89 -1.48 -2.72
N ARG A 121 -12.08 -2.59 -3.39
CA ARG A 121 -13.35 -3.30 -3.51
C ARG A 121 -13.13 -4.73 -3.01
N SER A 122 -14.09 -5.42 -2.49
CA SER A 122 -15.50 -5.23 -2.28
C SER A 122 -15.78 -4.69 -0.87
N ARG A 123 -17.06 -4.65 -0.49
CA ARG A 123 -17.43 -4.24 0.88
C ARG A 123 -16.82 -5.16 1.92
N LYS A 124 -16.83 -6.48 1.69
CA LYS A 124 -16.19 -7.43 2.59
C LYS A 124 -14.70 -7.16 2.73
N ALA A 125 -14.04 -6.79 1.63
CA ALA A 125 -12.62 -6.46 1.64
C ALA A 125 -12.36 -5.23 2.48
N ILE A 126 -13.20 -4.18 2.33
CA ILE A 126 -13.06 -2.96 3.12
C ILE A 126 -13.22 -3.24 4.61
N ASP A 127 -14.25 -4.01 4.98
CA ASP A 127 -14.48 -4.37 6.38
C ASP A 127 -13.28 -5.14 6.96
N LYS A 128 -12.74 -6.08 6.18
CA LYS A 128 -11.58 -6.87 6.61
C LYS A 128 -10.35 -5.97 6.81
N ILE A 129 -10.08 -5.10 5.84
CA ILE A 129 -8.93 -4.20 5.90
C ILE A 129 -9.09 -3.21 7.06
N GLN A 130 -10.30 -2.68 7.28
CA GLN A 130 -10.55 -1.78 8.39
C GLN A 130 -10.17 -2.41 9.72
N ASN A 131 -10.63 -3.65 9.94
CA ASN A 131 -10.35 -4.35 11.19
C ASN A 131 -8.85 -4.65 11.34
N GLN A 132 -8.19 -5.11 10.28
CA GLN A 132 -6.77 -5.43 10.31
C GLN A 132 -5.92 -4.18 10.53
N MET A 133 -6.25 -3.09 9.82
CA MET A 133 -5.50 -1.84 9.92
C MET A 133 -5.66 -1.20 11.30
N ALA A 134 -6.88 -1.21 11.85
CA ALA A 134 -7.14 -0.65 13.17
C ALA A 134 -6.31 -1.38 14.23
N SER A 135 -6.31 -2.71 14.19
CA SER A 135 -5.53 -3.51 15.14
C SER A 135 -4.03 -3.28 14.98
N MET A 136 -3.57 -3.17 13.73
CA MET A 136 -2.14 -2.98 13.47
C MET A 136 -1.67 -1.61 13.93
N ILE A 137 -2.42 -0.55 13.63
CA ILE A 137 -2.06 0.81 14.03
C ILE A 137 -2.06 0.92 15.54
N GLU A 138 -3.05 0.32 16.21
CA GLU A 138 -3.09 0.31 17.69
C GLU A 138 -1.83 -0.34 18.26
N SER A 139 -1.41 -1.49 17.70
CA SER A 139 -0.21 -2.18 18.19
C SER A 139 1.07 -1.37 17.93
N MET A 140 1.11 -0.60 16.84
CA MET A 140 2.27 0.23 16.49
C MET A 140 2.35 1.52 17.29
N SER A 141 1.22 1.96 17.85
CA SER A 141 1.16 3.21 18.62
C SER A 141 1.60 3.03 20.07
N LEU A 142 1.76 1.80 20.49
CA LEU A 142 2.25 1.47 21.84
C LEU A 142 3.77 1.34 21.82
#